data_9babab4f4f0e804c0090ec024ff5bc8d
#
_entry.id   9babab4f4f0e804c0090ec024ff5bc8d
#
_cell.length_a   1.000
_cell.length_b   1.000
_cell.length_c   1.000
_cell.angle_alpha   90.00
_cell.angle_beta   90.00
_cell.angle_gamma   90.00
#
_symmetry.space_group_name_H-M   'P 1'
#
loop_
_entity.id
_entity.type
_entity.pdbx_description
1 polymer ?
#
loop_
_entity_poly.entity_id
_entity_poly.type
_entity_poly.pdbx_seq_one_letter_code
_entity_poly.pdbx_strand_id
1 'polypeptide(L)'
;MSDSSLDSYTKIASKSVATAEQMIAYIKSKKQNVAQSVIDMIPLYLSEGEIEGIAGDIAFAQSCLETGNFWFAGSNVTLDQNNFCGMGVTSGNKKGNSFETPQIGIRAQIQHLKAYANTDPLVNECVDPRFRYVKRGCAEYVEWLGIQENPSGKGWASGAGYGNKILRILKNIRETEVTQPEIISAEPKKEEIVFQIGDLVSLTSDAKYYNGSDIPAWVKKQNWYIKSITGDRVVIDENEGRTHSIKSPVNSEYLVLVKAKPTDPFFVRVDIARLNIRTGPGTDHSLTGKYTGKGVFTIVEVSNGTGSDSGWGKLKSGAGWISLDYATKL
;
A
#
# COMPACT_ATOMS: atom_id res chain seq x y z
N MET A 1 -10.32 -22.48 -37.29
CA MET A 1 -10.54 -21.02 -37.43
C MET A 1 -10.38 -20.44 -36.03
N SER A 2 -9.23 -19.80 -35.75
CA SER A 2 -9.02 -19.09 -34.48
C SER A 2 -9.93 -17.88 -34.47
N ASP A 3 -10.77 -17.80 -33.47
CA ASP A 3 -11.77 -16.75 -33.30
C ASP A 3 -11.05 -15.43 -32.93
N SER A 4 -10.72 -14.64 -33.94
CA SER A 4 -10.03 -13.35 -33.80
C SER A 4 -10.85 -12.29 -33.02
N SER A 5 -12.08 -12.63 -32.63
CA SER A 5 -12.96 -11.75 -31.84
C SER A 5 -12.66 -11.77 -30.34
N LEU A 6 -12.03 -12.82 -29.82
CA LEU A 6 -11.69 -12.95 -28.38
C LEU A 6 -10.43 -12.19 -27.97
N ASP A 7 -9.55 -11.84 -28.91
CA ASP A 7 -8.35 -11.04 -28.64
C ASP A 7 -8.66 -9.59 -28.18
N SER A 8 -9.91 -9.16 -28.32
CA SER A 8 -10.37 -7.83 -27.88
C SER A 8 -10.93 -7.79 -26.46
N TYR A 9 -11.17 -8.94 -25.82
CA TYR A 9 -11.74 -9.00 -24.49
C TYR A 9 -10.68 -8.88 -23.37
N THR A 10 -11.11 -8.34 -22.22
CA THR A 10 -10.22 -8.06 -21.09
C THR A 10 -10.22 -9.20 -20.09
N LYS A 11 -9.10 -9.93 -19.99
CA LYS A 11 -8.95 -11.04 -19.04
C LYS A 11 -8.93 -10.56 -17.60
N ILE A 12 -9.73 -11.22 -16.75
CA ILE A 12 -9.74 -10.99 -15.29
C ILE A 12 -8.48 -11.58 -14.66
N ALA A 13 -8.12 -12.82 -15.05
CA ALA A 13 -6.89 -13.47 -14.62
C ALA A 13 -5.70 -12.91 -15.43
N SER A 14 -5.17 -11.80 -14.99
CA SER A 14 -4.06 -11.07 -15.60
C SER A 14 -3.32 -10.23 -14.56
N LYS A 15 -2.22 -9.60 -14.96
CA LYS A 15 -1.53 -8.62 -14.13
C LYS A 15 -2.27 -7.28 -14.14
N SER A 16 -2.26 -6.60 -13.01
CA SER A 16 -2.72 -5.20 -12.94
C SER A 16 -1.83 -4.31 -13.83
N VAL A 17 -2.43 -3.34 -14.47
CA VAL A 17 -1.75 -2.33 -15.31
C VAL A 17 -1.70 -0.98 -14.58
N ALA A 18 -2.79 -0.61 -13.88
CA ALA A 18 -2.80 0.62 -13.11
C ALA A 18 -1.93 0.51 -11.85
N THR A 19 -1.27 1.61 -11.50
CA THR A 19 -0.53 1.72 -10.24
C THR A 19 -1.44 2.17 -9.09
N ALA A 20 -0.96 1.96 -7.85
CA ALA A 20 -1.68 2.43 -6.66
C ALA A 20 -1.89 3.95 -6.69
N GLU A 21 -0.90 4.69 -7.17
CA GLU A 21 -0.94 6.15 -7.30
C GLU A 21 -2.03 6.59 -8.28
N GLN A 22 -2.16 5.91 -9.43
CA GLN A 22 -3.24 6.16 -10.39
C GLN A 22 -4.62 5.89 -9.78
N MET A 23 -4.77 4.78 -9.07
CA MET A 23 -6.01 4.42 -8.38
C MET A 23 -6.37 5.46 -7.30
N ILE A 24 -5.40 5.90 -6.51
CA ILE A 24 -5.56 6.94 -5.49
C ILE A 24 -5.91 8.29 -6.13
N ALA A 25 -5.18 8.69 -7.16
CA ALA A 25 -5.44 9.95 -7.87
C ALA A 25 -6.83 9.95 -8.49
N TYR A 26 -7.25 8.83 -9.10
CA TYR A 26 -8.60 8.66 -9.63
C TYR A 26 -9.67 8.88 -8.55
N ILE A 27 -9.56 8.23 -7.40
CA ILE A 27 -10.54 8.38 -6.30
C ILE A 27 -10.56 9.82 -5.78
N LYS A 28 -9.40 10.44 -5.59
CA LYS A 28 -9.30 11.84 -5.18
C LYS A 28 -9.96 12.78 -6.18
N SER A 29 -9.88 12.49 -7.49
CA SER A 29 -10.58 13.27 -8.53
C SER A 29 -12.11 13.13 -8.47
N LYS A 30 -12.64 12.02 -7.94
CA LYS A 30 -14.08 11.76 -7.81
C LYS A 30 -14.67 12.26 -6.49
N LYS A 31 -13.85 12.38 -5.47
CA LYS A 31 -14.28 12.76 -4.12
C LYS A 31 -13.22 13.62 -3.45
N GLN A 32 -13.54 14.89 -3.20
CA GLN A 32 -12.60 15.86 -2.63
C GLN A 32 -12.07 15.46 -1.23
N ASN A 33 -12.94 14.91 -0.38
CA ASN A 33 -12.60 14.50 0.98
C ASN A 33 -12.73 12.98 1.12
N VAL A 34 -11.82 12.24 0.51
CA VAL A 34 -11.74 10.77 0.66
C VAL A 34 -11.23 10.45 2.07
N ALA A 35 -11.92 9.55 2.76
CA ALA A 35 -11.42 9.06 4.05
C ALA A 35 -10.04 8.42 3.88
N GLN A 36 -9.13 8.72 4.81
CA GLN A 36 -7.77 8.17 4.76
C GLN A 36 -7.77 6.63 4.72
N SER A 37 -8.72 6.00 5.43
CA SER A 37 -8.90 4.54 5.42
C SER A 37 -9.16 3.96 4.02
N VAL A 38 -9.85 4.72 3.15
CA VAL A 38 -10.06 4.32 1.74
C VAL A 38 -8.76 4.41 0.97
N ILE A 39 -7.99 5.49 1.15
CA ILE A 39 -6.68 5.65 0.51
C ILE A 39 -5.73 4.53 0.93
N ASP A 40 -5.69 4.23 2.23
CA ASP A 40 -4.80 3.23 2.82
C ASP A 40 -5.07 1.79 2.34
N MET A 41 -6.31 1.47 1.96
CA MET A 41 -6.64 0.12 1.49
C MET A 41 -6.46 -0.09 -0.01
N ILE A 42 -6.35 0.99 -0.83
CA ILE A 42 -6.26 0.86 -2.29
C ILE A 42 -5.12 -0.05 -2.74
N PRO A 43 -3.89 0.05 -2.20
CA PRO A 43 -2.80 -0.84 -2.59
C PRO A 43 -3.08 -2.33 -2.31
N LEU A 44 -3.99 -2.65 -1.38
CA LEU A 44 -4.36 -4.04 -1.08
C LEU A 44 -5.02 -4.75 -2.27
N TYR A 45 -5.69 -4.01 -3.16
CA TYR A 45 -6.24 -4.61 -4.39
C TYR A 45 -5.15 -5.19 -5.27
N LEU A 46 -4.03 -4.47 -5.42
CA LEU A 46 -2.90 -4.91 -6.24
C LEU A 46 -2.20 -6.12 -5.60
N SER A 47 -1.94 -6.06 -4.30
CA SER A 47 -1.24 -7.14 -3.60
C SER A 47 -2.07 -8.42 -3.49
N GLU A 48 -3.35 -8.34 -3.14
CA GLU A 48 -4.23 -9.53 -3.08
C GLU A 48 -4.49 -10.09 -4.48
N GLY A 49 -4.61 -9.20 -5.48
CA GLY A 49 -4.74 -9.59 -6.89
C GLY A 49 -3.53 -10.34 -7.40
N GLU A 50 -2.31 -9.86 -7.13
CA GLU A 50 -1.07 -10.51 -7.53
C GLU A 50 -0.93 -11.91 -6.92
N ILE A 51 -1.27 -12.07 -5.64
CA ILE A 51 -1.23 -13.36 -4.94
C ILE A 51 -2.13 -14.38 -5.63
N GLU A 52 -3.35 -13.99 -6.00
CA GLU A 52 -4.34 -14.91 -6.58
C GLU A 52 -4.27 -14.98 -8.13
N GLY A 53 -3.39 -14.19 -8.77
CA GLY A 53 -3.28 -14.12 -10.23
C GLY A 53 -4.45 -13.40 -10.89
N ILE A 54 -5.07 -12.45 -10.22
CA ILE A 54 -6.21 -11.64 -10.66
C ILE A 54 -5.80 -10.17 -10.75
N ALA A 55 -6.22 -9.47 -11.79
CA ALA A 55 -5.93 -8.04 -11.92
C ALA A 55 -6.64 -7.23 -10.82
N GLY A 56 -5.87 -6.74 -9.86
CA GLY A 56 -6.38 -5.97 -8.73
C GLY A 56 -6.97 -4.63 -9.14
N ASP A 57 -6.47 -4.02 -10.22
CA ASP A 57 -7.04 -2.79 -10.79
C ASP A 57 -8.45 -3.01 -11.38
N ILE A 58 -8.73 -4.20 -11.90
CA ILE A 58 -10.08 -4.61 -12.32
C ILE A 58 -11.01 -4.73 -11.08
N ALA A 59 -10.54 -5.39 -10.01
CA ALA A 59 -11.30 -5.50 -8.77
C ALA A 59 -11.59 -4.12 -8.15
N PHE A 60 -10.62 -3.23 -8.17
CA PHE A 60 -10.79 -1.86 -7.71
C PHE A 60 -11.79 -1.07 -8.57
N ALA A 61 -11.72 -1.18 -9.90
CA ALA A 61 -12.68 -0.57 -10.81
C ALA A 61 -14.10 -1.08 -10.56
N GLN A 62 -14.25 -2.38 -10.27
CA GLN A 62 -15.52 -2.97 -9.86
C GLN A 62 -16.00 -2.36 -8.53
N SER A 63 -15.14 -2.24 -7.53
CA SER A 63 -15.52 -1.60 -6.26
C SER A 63 -15.94 -0.16 -6.43
N CYS A 64 -15.29 0.59 -7.31
CA CYS A 64 -15.73 1.95 -7.66
C CYS A 64 -17.14 1.96 -8.25
N LEU A 65 -17.49 0.98 -9.08
CA LEU A 65 -18.84 0.85 -9.63
C LEU A 65 -19.86 0.52 -8.54
N GLU A 66 -19.58 -0.50 -7.73
CA GLU A 66 -20.52 -1.05 -6.73
C GLU A 66 -20.78 -0.10 -5.56
N THR A 67 -19.80 0.72 -5.20
CA THR A 67 -19.88 1.64 -4.04
C THR A 67 -20.11 3.10 -4.44
N GLY A 68 -20.20 3.38 -5.73
CA GLY A 68 -20.24 4.75 -6.23
C GLY A 68 -18.97 5.54 -5.87
N ASN A 69 -17.80 4.98 -6.18
CA ASN A 69 -16.50 5.55 -5.82
C ASN A 69 -16.31 5.73 -4.29
N PHE A 70 -16.70 4.73 -3.52
CA PHE A 70 -16.62 4.69 -2.05
C PHE A 70 -17.45 5.78 -1.34
N TRP A 71 -18.50 6.26 -2.00
CA TRP A 71 -19.51 7.12 -1.36
C TRP A 71 -20.54 6.31 -0.56
N PHE A 72 -20.83 5.09 -0.99
CA PHE A 72 -21.88 4.21 -0.43
C PHE A 72 -23.28 4.84 -0.39
N ALA A 73 -23.51 5.94 -1.12
CA ALA A 73 -24.80 6.60 -1.18
C ALA A 73 -25.84 5.68 -1.86
N GLY A 74 -26.88 5.33 -1.13
CA GLY A 74 -27.92 4.39 -1.61
C GLY A 74 -27.46 2.92 -1.68
N SER A 75 -26.27 2.60 -1.22
CA SER A 75 -25.77 1.22 -1.11
C SER A 75 -26.42 0.48 0.07
N ASN A 76 -26.60 -0.84 -0.10
CA ASN A 76 -27.05 -1.71 0.99
C ASN A 76 -25.90 -2.07 1.96
N VAL A 77 -24.66 -1.81 1.57
CA VAL A 77 -23.46 -2.02 2.39
C VAL A 77 -22.82 -0.67 2.75
N THR A 78 -22.03 -0.66 3.82
CA THR A 78 -21.36 0.52 4.36
C THR A 78 -19.84 0.30 4.41
N LEU A 79 -19.07 1.37 4.57
CA LEU A 79 -17.59 1.29 4.58
C LEU A 79 -17.05 0.40 5.70
N ASP A 80 -17.68 0.44 6.89
CA ASP A 80 -17.29 -0.33 8.07
C ASP A 80 -17.51 -1.84 7.94
N GLN A 81 -18.33 -2.27 6.96
CA GLN A 81 -18.49 -3.70 6.66
C GLN A 81 -17.29 -4.28 5.88
N ASN A 82 -16.35 -3.46 5.39
CA ASN A 82 -15.24 -3.89 4.55
C ASN A 82 -15.68 -4.70 3.31
N ASN A 83 -16.89 -4.43 2.82
CA ASN A 83 -17.51 -5.10 1.67
C ASN A 83 -17.63 -4.11 0.51
N PHE A 84 -16.66 -4.15 -0.39
CA PHE A 84 -16.54 -3.15 -1.45
C PHE A 84 -17.16 -3.56 -2.78
N CYS A 85 -17.83 -4.70 -2.82
CA CYS A 85 -18.46 -5.23 -4.03
C CYS A 85 -19.92 -5.71 -3.82
N GLY A 86 -20.53 -5.34 -2.69
CA GLY A 86 -21.90 -5.73 -2.37
C GLY A 86 -22.10 -7.24 -2.18
N MET A 87 -21.03 -7.97 -1.83
CA MET A 87 -21.08 -9.41 -1.69
C MET A 87 -22.13 -9.84 -0.68
N GLY A 88 -22.93 -10.84 -1.07
CA GLY A 88 -23.98 -11.41 -0.20
C GLY A 88 -25.25 -10.58 -0.07
N VAL A 89 -25.37 -9.44 -0.75
CA VAL A 89 -26.62 -8.69 -0.84
C VAL A 89 -27.61 -9.48 -1.69
N THR A 90 -28.73 -9.86 -1.09
CA THR A 90 -29.82 -10.61 -1.73
C THR A 90 -31.16 -10.10 -1.21
N SER A 91 -32.28 -10.56 -1.81
CA SER A 91 -33.63 -10.25 -1.30
C SER A 91 -33.83 -10.68 0.16
N GLY A 92 -33.16 -11.78 0.58
CA GLY A 92 -33.22 -12.30 1.96
C GLY A 92 -32.14 -11.73 2.89
N ASN A 93 -31.06 -11.12 2.35
CA ASN A 93 -30.00 -10.45 3.12
C ASN A 93 -29.66 -9.10 2.49
N LYS A 94 -30.42 -8.08 2.85
CA LYS A 94 -30.19 -6.72 2.32
C LYS A 94 -28.92 -6.06 2.81
N LYS A 95 -28.35 -6.50 3.95
CA LYS A 95 -27.11 -5.94 4.52
C LYS A 95 -25.85 -6.48 3.87
N GLY A 96 -25.93 -7.61 3.16
CA GLY A 96 -24.75 -8.28 2.61
C GLY A 96 -23.85 -8.88 3.68
N ASN A 97 -22.61 -9.25 3.27
CA ASN A 97 -21.58 -9.77 4.17
C ASN A 97 -20.78 -8.62 4.80
N SER A 98 -20.19 -8.91 5.97
CA SER A 98 -19.19 -8.04 6.61
C SER A 98 -17.91 -8.83 6.79
N PHE A 99 -16.75 -8.14 6.69
CA PHE A 99 -15.43 -8.71 6.83
C PHE A 99 -14.67 -8.00 7.96
N GLU A 100 -13.79 -8.73 8.64
CA GLU A 100 -13.07 -8.23 9.81
C GLU A 100 -12.16 -7.03 9.48
N THR A 101 -11.50 -7.08 8.33
CA THR A 101 -10.59 -6.04 7.87
C THR A 101 -10.80 -5.71 6.40
N PRO A 102 -10.38 -4.51 5.93
CA PRO A 102 -10.39 -4.19 4.50
C PRO A 102 -9.64 -5.21 3.65
N GLN A 103 -8.52 -5.74 4.14
CA GLN A 103 -7.75 -6.77 3.44
C GLN A 103 -8.55 -8.04 3.22
N ILE A 104 -9.26 -8.53 4.25
CA ILE A 104 -10.09 -9.74 4.13
C ILE A 104 -11.26 -9.51 3.16
N GLY A 105 -11.88 -8.33 3.20
CA GLY A 105 -12.95 -7.99 2.26
C GLY A 105 -12.49 -7.93 0.80
N ILE A 106 -11.32 -7.32 0.56
CA ILE A 106 -10.71 -7.25 -0.77
C ILE A 106 -10.28 -8.66 -1.23
N ARG A 107 -9.65 -9.46 -0.35
CA ARG A 107 -9.32 -10.86 -0.65
C ARG A 107 -10.55 -11.67 -1.03
N ALA A 108 -11.65 -11.53 -0.31
CA ALA A 108 -12.91 -12.19 -0.63
C ALA A 108 -13.40 -11.82 -2.04
N GLN A 109 -13.33 -10.54 -2.42
CA GLN A 109 -13.70 -10.07 -3.76
C GLN A 109 -12.76 -10.65 -4.83
N ILE A 110 -11.45 -10.61 -4.62
CA ILE A 110 -10.44 -11.19 -5.53
C ILE A 110 -10.67 -12.68 -5.72
N GLN A 111 -10.91 -13.42 -4.64
CA GLN A 111 -11.23 -14.86 -4.71
C GLN A 111 -12.54 -15.14 -5.46
N HIS A 112 -13.52 -14.28 -5.27
CA HIS A 112 -14.79 -14.37 -6.03
C HIS A 112 -14.58 -14.12 -7.52
N LEU A 113 -13.81 -13.10 -7.90
CA LEU A 113 -13.42 -12.86 -9.29
C LEU A 113 -12.62 -14.02 -9.88
N LYS A 114 -11.70 -14.62 -9.09
CA LYS A 114 -10.98 -15.84 -9.51
C LYS A 114 -11.91 -17.01 -9.76
N ALA A 115 -12.96 -17.16 -8.94
CA ALA A 115 -13.96 -18.18 -9.16
C ALA A 115 -14.67 -18.02 -10.50
N TYR A 116 -14.97 -16.80 -10.92
CA TYR A 116 -15.52 -16.52 -12.24
C TYR A 116 -14.49 -16.73 -13.36
N ALA A 117 -13.26 -16.26 -13.16
CA ALA A 117 -12.23 -16.20 -14.19
C ALA A 117 -11.70 -17.58 -14.60
N ASN A 118 -11.45 -18.48 -13.62
CA ASN A 118 -10.81 -19.77 -13.91
C ASN A 118 -11.13 -20.86 -12.87
N THR A 119 -10.50 -22.02 -13.04
CA THR A 119 -10.64 -23.19 -12.15
C THR A 119 -9.40 -23.41 -11.27
N ASP A 120 -8.40 -22.55 -11.32
CA ASP A 120 -7.17 -22.69 -10.56
C ASP A 120 -7.43 -22.65 -9.05
N PRO A 121 -6.70 -23.40 -8.24
CA PRO A 121 -6.86 -23.38 -6.79
C PRO A 121 -6.57 -21.99 -6.24
N LEU A 122 -7.18 -21.66 -5.09
CA LEU A 122 -6.81 -20.47 -4.33
C LEU A 122 -5.40 -20.65 -3.75
N VAL A 123 -4.66 -19.54 -3.68
CA VAL A 123 -3.33 -19.49 -3.04
C VAL A 123 -3.48 -19.28 -1.53
N ASN A 124 -4.36 -18.35 -1.13
CA ASN A 124 -4.68 -18.11 0.26
C ASN A 124 -5.88 -18.94 0.72
N GLU A 125 -6.03 -19.08 2.04
CA GLU A 125 -7.25 -19.63 2.64
C GLU A 125 -8.49 -18.89 2.10
N CYS A 126 -9.55 -19.65 1.81
CA CYS A 126 -10.79 -19.10 1.27
C CYS A 126 -11.51 -18.26 2.32
N VAL A 127 -11.63 -16.97 2.07
CA VAL A 127 -12.38 -16.03 2.91
C VAL A 127 -13.66 -15.53 2.20
N ASP A 128 -13.89 -15.94 0.94
CA ASP A 128 -15.09 -15.64 0.19
C ASP A 128 -16.23 -16.61 0.59
N PRO A 129 -17.27 -16.15 1.31
CA PRO A 129 -18.37 -17.00 1.73
C PRO A 129 -19.25 -17.48 0.57
N ARG A 130 -19.09 -16.88 -0.61
CA ARG A 130 -19.88 -17.20 -1.80
C ARG A 130 -19.11 -17.98 -2.86
N PHE A 131 -17.81 -18.26 -2.65
CA PHE A 131 -16.92 -18.92 -3.60
C PHE A 131 -17.52 -20.20 -4.19
N ARG A 132 -18.08 -21.06 -3.33
CA ARG A 132 -18.69 -22.35 -3.71
C ARG A 132 -19.94 -22.25 -4.58
N TYR A 133 -20.57 -21.08 -4.63
CA TYR A 133 -21.79 -20.88 -5.41
C TYR A 133 -21.54 -20.42 -6.84
N VAL A 134 -20.31 -20.07 -7.16
CA VAL A 134 -19.91 -19.68 -8.52
C VAL A 134 -19.62 -20.93 -9.35
N LYS A 135 -20.19 -21.01 -10.55
CA LYS A 135 -19.72 -22.00 -11.55
C LYS A 135 -18.34 -21.57 -12.01
N ARG A 136 -17.30 -22.29 -11.54
CA ARG A 136 -15.92 -21.93 -11.78
C ARG A 136 -15.61 -21.80 -13.28
N GLY A 137 -14.85 -20.74 -13.63
CA GLY A 137 -14.40 -20.46 -14.99
C GLY A 137 -15.50 -20.05 -15.97
N CYS A 138 -16.68 -19.60 -15.49
CA CYS A 138 -17.78 -19.24 -16.38
C CYS A 138 -17.71 -17.82 -16.94
N ALA A 139 -16.77 -16.97 -16.46
CA ALA A 139 -16.57 -15.61 -16.93
C ALA A 139 -15.07 -15.26 -16.90
N GLU A 140 -14.33 -15.70 -17.93
CA GLU A 140 -12.89 -15.43 -18.05
C GLU A 140 -12.58 -13.94 -18.25
N TYR A 141 -13.51 -13.21 -18.88
CA TYR A 141 -13.35 -11.82 -19.28
C TYR A 141 -14.25 -10.89 -18.46
N VAL A 142 -13.80 -9.64 -18.28
CA VAL A 142 -14.57 -8.61 -17.55
C VAL A 142 -15.94 -8.39 -18.17
N GLU A 143 -16.02 -8.39 -19.49
CA GLU A 143 -17.26 -8.25 -20.26
C GLU A 143 -18.28 -9.33 -19.90
N TRP A 144 -17.83 -10.54 -19.59
CA TRP A 144 -18.66 -11.68 -19.23
C TRP A 144 -19.10 -11.72 -17.76
N LEU A 145 -18.68 -10.75 -16.95
CA LEU A 145 -19.26 -10.55 -15.61
C LEU A 145 -20.72 -10.08 -15.68
N GLY A 146 -21.15 -9.51 -16.80
CA GLY A 146 -22.57 -9.27 -17.10
C GLY A 146 -23.24 -10.55 -17.57
N ILE A 147 -24.35 -10.94 -16.90
CA ILE A 147 -25.09 -12.17 -17.27
C ILE A 147 -25.62 -12.10 -18.70
N GLN A 148 -26.03 -10.90 -19.16
CA GLN A 148 -26.59 -10.69 -20.49
C GLN A 148 -25.56 -10.81 -21.61
N GLU A 149 -24.29 -10.43 -21.32
CA GLU A 149 -23.18 -10.43 -22.25
C GLU A 149 -22.40 -11.75 -22.22
N ASN A 150 -22.60 -12.57 -21.21
CA ASN A 150 -21.91 -13.85 -21.06
C ASN A 150 -22.53 -14.92 -21.93
N PRO A 151 -21.76 -15.60 -22.80
CA PRO A 151 -22.28 -16.66 -23.68
C PRO A 151 -22.95 -17.82 -22.94
N SER A 152 -22.59 -18.08 -21.69
CA SER A 152 -23.18 -19.13 -20.87
C SER A 152 -24.36 -18.64 -20.01
N GLY A 153 -24.73 -17.37 -20.08
CA GLY A 153 -25.75 -16.76 -19.24
C GLY A 153 -25.41 -16.81 -17.74
N LYS A 154 -24.11 -16.85 -17.39
CA LYS A 154 -23.60 -16.82 -16.01
C LYS A 154 -22.76 -15.57 -15.82
N GLY A 155 -22.82 -14.98 -14.64
CA GLY A 155 -22.05 -13.77 -14.39
C GLY A 155 -22.31 -13.21 -13.00
N TRP A 156 -21.67 -12.08 -12.72
CA TRP A 156 -21.77 -11.39 -11.45
C TRP A 156 -23.11 -10.61 -11.31
N ALA A 157 -23.48 -9.88 -12.35
CA ALA A 157 -24.63 -8.99 -12.30
C ALA A 157 -25.56 -9.16 -13.50
N SER A 158 -26.87 -8.98 -13.25
CA SER A 158 -27.91 -9.09 -14.27
C SER A 158 -28.13 -7.82 -15.12
N GLY A 159 -27.57 -6.69 -14.69
CA GLY A 159 -27.72 -5.42 -15.39
C GLY A 159 -26.94 -5.38 -16.70
N ALA A 160 -27.55 -4.91 -17.78
CA ALA A 160 -26.93 -4.78 -19.09
C ALA A 160 -25.65 -3.90 -19.04
N GLY A 161 -24.61 -4.34 -19.77
CA GLY A 161 -23.36 -3.62 -19.93
C GLY A 161 -22.52 -3.57 -18.65
N TYR A 162 -22.70 -4.50 -17.72
CA TYR A 162 -22.02 -4.50 -16.43
C TYR A 162 -20.50 -4.48 -16.59
N GLY A 163 -19.94 -5.41 -17.35
CA GLY A 163 -18.50 -5.47 -17.63
C GLY A 163 -17.99 -4.19 -18.30
N ASN A 164 -18.72 -3.66 -19.27
CA ASN A 164 -18.34 -2.42 -19.96
C ASN A 164 -18.34 -1.20 -19.03
N LYS A 165 -19.19 -1.16 -17.98
CA LYS A 165 -19.14 -0.11 -16.96
C LYS A 165 -17.85 -0.20 -16.13
N ILE A 166 -17.43 -1.40 -15.77
CA ILE A 166 -16.13 -1.64 -15.08
C ILE A 166 -14.98 -1.19 -15.98
N LEU A 167 -14.97 -1.60 -17.24
CA LEU A 167 -13.91 -1.27 -18.20
C LEU A 167 -13.79 0.23 -18.45
N ARG A 168 -14.89 0.96 -18.48
CA ARG A 168 -14.87 2.42 -18.59
C ARG A 168 -14.21 3.08 -17.37
N ILE A 169 -14.51 2.58 -16.17
CA ILE A 169 -13.85 3.06 -14.94
C ILE A 169 -12.37 2.70 -14.96
N LEU A 170 -12.04 1.47 -15.31
CA LEU A 170 -10.67 0.98 -15.42
C LEU A 170 -9.83 1.80 -16.40
N LYS A 171 -10.39 2.12 -17.56
CA LYS A 171 -9.75 3.00 -18.54
C LYS A 171 -9.44 4.36 -17.92
N ASN A 172 -10.42 5.00 -17.27
CA ASN A 172 -10.22 6.28 -16.62
C ASN A 172 -9.14 6.22 -15.53
N ILE A 173 -9.06 5.12 -14.76
CA ILE A 173 -8.02 4.92 -13.75
C ILE A 173 -6.64 4.87 -14.42
N ARG A 174 -6.48 4.06 -15.47
CA ARG A 174 -5.21 3.88 -16.19
C ARG A 174 -4.74 5.14 -16.92
N GLU A 175 -5.68 5.97 -17.35
CA GLU A 175 -5.42 7.26 -18.01
C GLU A 175 -5.31 8.43 -17.02
N THR A 176 -5.51 8.17 -15.72
CA THR A 176 -5.33 9.22 -14.71
C THR A 176 -3.84 9.59 -14.65
N GLU A 177 -3.57 10.84 -15.01
CA GLU A 177 -2.23 11.41 -14.84
C GLU A 177 -1.90 11.47 -13.36
N VAL A 178 -0.87 10.76 -12.97
CA VAL A 178 -0.23 10.97 -11.68
C VAL A 178 0.75 12.10 -11.92
N THR A 179 0.37 13.31 -11.55
CA THR A 179 1.36 14.35 -11.40
C THR A 179 2.34 13.84 -10.34
N GLN A 180 3.44 13.24 -10.80
CA GLN A 180 4.65 13.27 -10.00
C GLN A 180 4.80 14.74 -9.62
N PRO A 181 5.08 15.06 -8.36
CA PRO A 181 5.50 16.42 -8.08
C PRO A 181 6.57 16.68 -9.13
N GLU A 182 6.28 17.64 -10.01
CA GLU A 182 7.19 18.01 -11.09
C GLU A 182 8.58 18.05 -10.48
N ILE A 183 9.45 17.17 -10.98
CA ILE A 183 10.87 17.47 -10.96
C ILE A 183 10.98 18.60 -11.96
N ILE A 184 10.56 19.79 -11.52
CA ILE A 184 10.90 21.01 -12.21
C ILE A 184 12.41 21.00 -12.19
N SER A 185 13.02 20.80 -13.36
CA SER A 185 14.39 21.19 -13.62
C SER A 185 14.46 22.73 -13.67
N ALA A 186 13.99 23.35 -12.61
CA ALA A 186 14.42 24.65 -12.17
C ALA A 186 15.50 24.36 -11.16
N GLU A 187 16.65 24.99 -11.30
CA GLU A 187 17.66 25.04 -10.25
C GLU A 187 16.95 25.17 -8.91
N PRO A 188 17.27 24.32 -7.90
CA PRO A 188 16.51 24.28 -6.67
C PRO A 188 16.56 25.67 -6.04
N LYS A 189 15.45 26.42 -6.11
CA LYS A 189 15.18 27.41 -5.09
C LYS A 189 15.24 26.60 -3.79
N LYS A 190 16.29 26.80 -3.02
CA LYS A 190 16.52 26.24 -1.70
C LYS A 190 15.24 26.50 -0.92
N GLU A 191 14.32 25.50 -0.82
CA GLU A 191 13.28 25.53 0.19
C GLU A 191 14.03 25.67 1.50
N GLU A 192 13.73 26.70 2.25
CA GLU A 192 14.37 26.98 3.52
C GLU A 192 13.94 25.84 4.45
N ILE A 193 14.79 24.81 4.56
CA ILE A 193 14.56 23.66 5.44
C ILE A 193 14.63 24.22 6.86
N VAL A 194 13.49 24.37 7.50
CA VAL A 194 13.41 24.76 8.90
C VAL A 194 13.70 23.52 9.74
N PHE A 195 14.95 23.39 10.18
CA PHE A 195 15.35 22.32 11.08
C PHE A 195 14.68 22.46 12.45
N GLN A 196 14.35 21.32 13.06
CA GLN A 196 13.78 21.24 14.41
C GLN A 196 14.69 20.46 15.35
N ILE A 197 14.60 20.76 16.66
CA ILE A 197 15.31 19.99 17.69
C ILE A 197 14.77 18.57 17.69
N GLY A 198 15.67 17.58 17.54
CA GLY A 198 15.36 16.16 17.42
C GLY A 198 15.37 15.64 15.99
N ASP A 199 15.49 16.49 14.98
CA ASP A 199 15.69 16.03 13.60
C ASP A 199 16.96 15.22 13.48
N LEU A 200 16.91 14.16 12.68
CA LEU A 200 18.08 13.39 12.27
C LEU A 200 18.67 14.04 11.02
N VAL A 201 19.94 14.37 11.04
CA VAL A 201 20.64 15.06 9.96
C VAL A 201 21.95 14.35 9.62
N SER A 202 22.40 14.48 8.39
CA SER A 202 23.74 14.16 7.94
C SER A 202 24.52 15.45 7.64
N LEU A 203 25.84 15.35 7.58
CA LEU A 203 26.72 16.46 7.22
C LEU A 203 27.12 16.35 5.75
N THR A 204 27.20 17.49 5.06
CA THR A 204 27.77 17.54 3.71
C THR A 204 29.28 17.21 3.76
N SER A 205 29.84 16.78 2.63
CA SER A 205 31.26 16.38 2.55
C SER A 205 32.24 17.53 2.83
N ASP A 206 31.84 18.74 2.53
CA ASP A 206 32.56 19.99 2.72
C ASP A 206 32.29 20.67 4.07
N ALA A 207 31.43 20.05 4.91
CA ALA A 207 31.06 20.61 6.22
C ALA A 207 32.27 20.96 7.08
N LYS A 208 32.13 22.08 7.78
CA LYS A 208 33.07 22.57 8.79
C LYS A 208 32.36 22.83 10.11
N TYR A 209 33.11 22.81 11.19
CA TYR A 209 32.58 23.30 12.45
C TYR A 209 32.26 24.79 12.36
N TYR A 210 31.38 25.28 13.22
CA TYR A 210 30.92 26.67 13.22
C TYR A 210 32.06 27.70 13.38
N ASN A 211 33.17 27.28 13.94
CA ASN A 211 34.41 28.09 14.06
C ASN A 211 35.31 28.00 12.83
N GLY A 212 34.88 27.33 11.75
CA GLY A 212 35.62 27.16 10.50
C GLY A 212 36.64 26.01 10.48
N SER A 213 36.85 25.30 11.58
CA SER A 213 37.79 24.17 11.62
C SER A 213 37.19 22.92 10.92
N ASP A 214 38.07 22.04 10.46
CA ASP A 214 37.66 20.84 9.73
C ASP A 214 37.00 19.81 10.65
N ILE A 215 35.93 19.20 10.13
CA ILE A 215 35.24 18.11 10.79
C ILE A 215 35.91 16.78 10.44
N PRO A 216 36.27 15.93 11.42
CA PRO A 216 36.83 14.61 11.17
C PRO A 216 35.94 13.76 10.26
N ALA A 217 36.55 12.96 9.38
CA ALA A 217 35.84 12.16 8.39
C ALA A 217 34.80 11.18 8.99
N TRP A 218 35.08 10.65 10.18
CA TRP A 218 34.14 9.76 10.85
C TRP A 218 32.88 10.47 11.32
N VAL A 219 32.95 11.75 11.70
CA VAL A 219 31.78 12.57 12.05
C VAL A 219 30.90 12.83 10.81
N LYS A 220 31.55 13.09 9.66
CA LYS A 220 30.81 13.32 8.38
C LYS A 220 30.12 12.07 7.84
N LYS A 221 30.53 10.87 8.27
CA LYS A 221 29.95 9.59 7.81
C LYS A 221 28.77 9.11 8.63
N GLN A 222 28.44 9.78 9.73
CA GLN A 222 27.34 9.41 10.61
C GLN A 222 26.17 10.36 10.49
N ASN A 223 24.99 9.89 10.91
CA ASN A 223 23.82 10.72 11.12
C ASN A 223 23.78 11.21 12.57
N TRP A 224 23.25 12.40 12.77
CA TRP A 224 23.26 13.10 14.04
C TRP A 224 21.87 13.64 14.37
N TYR A 225 21.49 13.65 15.63
CA TYR A 225 20.27 14.31 16.09
C TYR A 225 20.53 15.77 16.41
N ILE A 226 19.65 16.67 16.01
CA ILE A 226 19.74 18.08 16.40
C ILE A 226 19.37 18.22 17.87
N LYS A 227 20.33 18.72 18.67
CA LYS A 227 20.15 18.99 20.09
C LYS A 227 19.64 20.41 20.37
N SER A 228 20.23 21.39 19.71
CA SER A 228 19.83 22.79 19.86
C SER A 228 20.12 23.57 18.60
N ILE A 229 19.30 24.61 18.36
CA ILE A 229 19.42 25.53 17.23
C ILE A 229 19.40 26.95 17.80
N THR A 230 20.33 27.79 17.35
CA THR A 230 20.35 29.23 17.65
C THR A 230 20.77 29.95 16.39
N GLY A 231 19.81 30.48 15.64
CA GLY A 231 20.04 30.97 14.27
C GLY A 231 20.54 29.84 13.37
N ASP A 232 21.67 30.05 12.73
CA ASP A 232 22.33 29.05 11.85
C ASP A 232 23.31 28.12 12.61
N ARG A 233 23.48 28.34 13.91
CA ARG A 233 24.34 27.53 14.78
C ARG A 233 23.60 26.34 15.35
N VAL A 234 24.02 25.12 14.99
CA VAL A 234 23.36 23.85 15.38
C VAL A 234 24.32 22.99 16.18
N VAL A 235 23.87 22.50 17.33
CA VAL A 235 24.55 21.46 18.11
C VAL A 235 23.93 20.13 17.76
N ILE A 236 24.76 19.17 17.39
CA ILE A 236 24.35 17.81 17.02
C ILE A 236 24.75 16.81 18.09
N ASP A 237 24.02 15.72 18.19
CA ASP A 237 24.13 14.69 19.22
C ASP A 237 24.13 13.29 18.59
N GLU A 238 24.84 12.36 19.21
CA GLU A 238 24.98 10.99 18.72
C GLU A 238 23.71 10.17 18.92
N ASN A 239 22.89 10.50 19.89
CA ASN A 239 21.69 9.74 20.23
C ASN A 239 20.41 10.59 20.24
N GLU A 240 19.28 9.92 20.03
CA GLU A 240 17.95 10.53 20.03
C GLU A 240 17.61 11.21 21.38
N GLY A 241 18.12 10.68 22.50
CA GLY A 241 17.98 11.27 23.83
C GLY A 241 18.80 12.56 24.02
N ARG A 242 19.71 12.88 23.08
CA ARG A 242 20.50 14.12 23.03
C ARG A 242 21.41 14.32 24.27
N THR A 243 21.98 13.23 24.76
CA THR A 243 22.82 13.21 25.95
C THR A 243 24.33 13.14 25.66
N HIS A 244 24.72 12.86 24.41
CA HIS A 244 26.11 12.72 23.96
C HIS A 244 26.44 13.68 22.82
N SER A 245 26.37 14.97 23.09
CA SER A 245 26.59 15.99 22.07
C SER A 245 28.05 16.10 21.67
N ILE A 246 28.31 16.34 20.39
CA ILE A 246 29.54 16.93 19.94
C ILE A 246 29.59 18.37 20.46
N LYS A 247 30.62 18.70 21.21
CA LYS A 247 30.79 20.04 21.86
C LYS A 247 30.98 21.17 20.86
N SER A 248 31.34 20.86 19.61
CA SER A 248 31.59 21.83 18.56
C SER A 248 30.37 21.90 17.65
N PRO A 249 29.67 23.05 17.57
CA PRO A 249 28.49 23.21 16.71
C PRO A 249 28.88 23.25 15.23
N VAL A 250 27.90 23.06 14.37
CA VAL A 250 28.00 23.17 12.91
C VAL A 250 27.09 24.27 12.40
N ASN A 251 27.35 24.81 11.20
CA ASN A 251 26.41 25.71 10.55
C ASN A 251 25.29 24.88 9.91
N SER A 252 24.05 25.36 10.02
CA SER A 252 22.86 24.68 9.43
C SER A 252 22.96 24.51 7.92
N GLU A 253 23.74 25.31 7.21
CA GLU A 253 23.97 25.18 5.77
C GLU A 253 24.63 23.86 5.36
N TYR A 254 25.38 23.23 6.30
CA TYR A 254 26.04 21.94 6.11
C TYR A 254 25.16 20.74 6.50
N LEU A 255 23.96 20.99 7.00
CA LEU A 255 23.04 19.94 7.40
C LEU A 255 22.16 19.54 6.24
N VAL A 256 22.08 18.25 6.01
CA VAL A 256 21.09 17.63 5.16
C VAL A 256 20.11 16.93 6.09
N LEU A 257 18.84 17.33 6.05
CA LEU A 257 17.82 16.61 6.78
C LEU A 257 17.79 15.17 6.24
N VAL A 258 18.32 14.25 7.05
CA VAL A 258 17.99 12.85 6.89
C VAL A 258 16.55 12.78 7.38
N LYS A 259 15.57 13.20 6.52
CA LYS A 259 14.26 12.65 6.68
C LYS A 259 14.54 11.18 6.93
N ALA A 260 14.27 10.67 8.15
CA ALA A 260 13.81 9.31 8.22
C ALA A 260 12.78 9.29 7.12
N LYS A 261 13.13 8.72 5.94
CA LYS A 261 12.19 8.60 4.83
C LYS A 261 10.92 8.18 5.57
N PRO A 262 9.81 8.94 5.55
CA PRO A 262 8.57 8.28 5.84
C PRO A 262 8.66 7.17 4.84
N THR A 263 8.87 5.96 5.30
CA THR A 263 8.84 4.82 4.44
C THR A 263 7.43 4.91 3.96
N ASP A 264 7.25 5.41 2.70
CA ASP A 264 5.93 5.38 2.13
C ASP A 264 5.46 3.99 2.43
N PRO A 265 4.35 3.82 3.17
CA PRO A 265 3.98 2.52 3.67
C PRO A 265 4.06 1.55 2.50
N PHE A 266 4.90 0.55 2.57
CA PHE A 266 5.05 -0.45 1.52
C PHE A 266 4.60 -1.81 2.03
N PHE A 267 4.28 -2.68 1.09
CA PHE A 267 3.81 -4.01 1.40
C PHE A 267 4.96 -5.01 1.37
N VAL A 268 4.91 -5.94 2.32
CA VAL A 268 5.78 -7.11 2.33
C VAL A 268 4.92 -8.37 2.43
N ARG A 269 5.32 -9.41 1.71
CA ARG A 269 4.77 -10.75 1.86
C ARG A 269 5.63 -11.54 2.84
N VAL A 270 4.98 -12.15 3.82
CA VAL A 270 5.58 -13.10 4.75
C VAL A 270 5.03 -14.48 4.43
N ASP A 271 5.91 -15.41 4.03
CA ASP A 271 5.54 -16.78 3.62
C ASP A 271 5.71 -17.80 4.72
N ILE A 272 6.21 -17.40 5.90
CA ILE A 272 6.38 -18.25 7.08
C ILE A 272 5.24 -18.05 8.08
N ALA A 273 4.76 -19.16 8.66
CA ALA A 273 3.59 -19.13 9.53
C ALA A 273 3.82 -18.44 10.89
N ARG A 274 5.06 -18.30 11.33
CA ARG A 274 5.40 -17.80 12.67
C ARG A 274 6.62 -16.89 12.64
N LEU A 275 6.55 -15.77 11.90
CA LEU A 275 7.56 -14.72 12.01
C LEU A 275 7.35 -13.95 13.32
N ASN A 276 8.38 -13.90 14.13
CA ASN A 276 8.36 -13.21 15.42
C ASN A 276 8.11 -11.69 15.25
N ILE A 277 7.27 -11.15 16.12
CA ILE A 277 7.09 -9.71 16.27
C ILE A 277 7.82 -9.27 17.55
N ARG A 278 8.63 -8.21 17.44
CA ARG A 278 9.43 -7.66 18.53
C ARG A 278 8.98 -6.26 18.91
N THR A 279 9.34 -5.82 20.11
CA THR A 279 9.01 -4.47 20.63
C THR A 279 9.82 -3.37 19.97
N GLY A 280 10.92 -3.70 19.30
CA GLY A 280 11.82 -2.78 18.60
C GLY A 280 12.59 -3.46 17.49
N PRO A 281 13.36 -2.68 16.69
CA PRO A 281 14.11 -3.16 15.54
C PRO A 281 15.42 -3.85 15.99
N GLY A 282 15.38 -5.16 16.17
CA GLY A 282 16.58 -5.94 16.55
C GLY A 282 16.25 -7.20 17.34
N THR A 283 17.15 -8.19 17.28
CA THR A 283 17.05 -9.41 18.10
C THR A 283 17.35 -9.15 19.57
N ASP A 284 17.93 -8.04 19.92
CA ASP A 284 18.13 -7.51 21.28
C ASP A 284 16.86 -6.93 21.92
N HIS A 285 15.83 -6.66 21.11
CA HIS A 285 14.51 -6.27 21.62
C HIS A 285 13.64 -7.49 21.96
N SER A 286 12.79 -7.32 22.98
CA SER A 286 11.92 -8.39 23.50
C SER A 286 10.91 -8.87 22.47
N LEU A 287 10.57 -10.16 22.50
CA LEU A 287 9.46 -10.73 21.77
C LEU A 287 8.13 -10.20 22.33
N THR A 288 7.18 -9.86 21.46
CA THR A 288 5.82 -9.49 21.89
C THR A 288 4.96 -10.70 22.24
N GLY A 289 5.42 -11.91 21.97
CA GLY A 289 4.65 -13.15 22.10
C GLY A 289 3.68 -13.39 20.92
N LYS A 290 3.64 -12.49 19.95
CA LYS A 290 2.80 -12.58 18.74
C LYS A 290 3.63 -12.93 17.52
N TYR A 291 2.95 -13.44 16.49
CA TYR A 291 3.51 -13.79 15.17
C TYR A 291 2.68 -13.15 14.08
N THR A 292 3.29 -12.91 12.90
CA THR A 292 2.55 -12.36 11.76
C THR A 292 1.55 -13.34 11.16
N GLY A 293 1.88 -14.63 11.14
CA GLY A 293 1.29 -15.59 10.19
C GLY A 293 1.80 -15.37 8.76
N LYS A 294 1.31 -16.17 7.81
CA LYS A 294 1.51 -15.93 6.38
C LYS A 294 0.56 -14.84 5.90
N GLY A 295 1.04 -13.95 5.05
CA GLY A 295 0.20 -12.89 4.51
C GLY A 295 0.98 -11.67 4.03
N VAL A 296 0.25 -10.64 3.67
CA VAL A 296 0.80 -9.33 3.28
C VAL A 296 0.63 -8.36 4.43
N PHE A 297 1.70 -7.65 4.74
CA PHE A 297 1.77 -6.71 5.86
C PHE A 297 2.25 -5.35 5.37
N THR A 298 1.66 -4.29 5.90
CA THR A 298 2.12 -2.93 5.64
C THR A 298 3.23 -2.56 6.60
N ILE A 299 4.37 -2.17 6.05
CA ILE A 299 5.50 -1.60 6.78
C ILE A 299 5.41 -0.07 6.72
N VAL A 300 5.45 0.58 7.86
CA VAL A 300 5.36 2.05 7.99
C VAL A 300 6.68 2.70 8.37
N GLU A 301 7.65 1.90 8.81
CA GLU A 301 8.97 2.37 9.22
C GLU A 301 9.97 1.23 9.02
N VAL A 302 11.18 1.56 8.54
CA VAL A 302 12.30 0.61 8.44
C VAL A 302 13.45 1.14 9.27
N SER A 303 14.07 0.26 10.04
CA SER A 303 15.25 0.57 10.84
C SER A 303 16.27 -0.54 10.74
N ASN A 304 17.54 -0.18 10.81
CA ASN A 304 18.61 -1.15 11.01
C ASN A 304 18.56 -1.66 12.45
N GLY A 305 18.92 -2.93 12.65
CA GLY A 305 18.97 -3.53 13.98
C GLY A 305 19.66 -4.89 13.93
N THR A 306 20.07 -5.39 15.09
CA THR A 306 20.76 -6.66 15.19
C THR A 306 19.93 -7.83 14.66
N GLY A 307 20.57 -8.78 13.96
CA GLY A 307 19.94 -10.03 13.53
C GLY A 307 18.99 -9.90 12.32
N SER A 308 19.22 -8.90 11.47
CA SER A 308 18.63 -8.81 10.14
C SER A 308 19.57 -8.06 9.19
N ASP A 309 19.83 -8.64 8.03
CA ASP A 309 20.65 -8.02 6.97
C ASP A 309 19.82 -7.03 6.14
N SER A 310 18.53 -7.30 5.95
CA SER A 310 17.58 -6.44 5.23
C SER A 310 16.92 -5.37 6.11
N GLY A 311 17.26 -5.36 7.42
CA GLY A 311 16.68 -4.47 8.41
C GLY A 311 15.37 -4.98 9.01
N TRP A 312 14.72 -4.12 9.79
CA TRP A 312 13.50 -4.38 10.53
C TRP A 312 12.38 -3.47 10.05
N GLY A 313 11.21 -4.04 9.82
CA GLY A 313 10.02 -3.32 9.39
C GLY A 313 8.99 -3.21 10.52
N LYS A 314 8.53 -1.98 10.81
CA LYS A 314 7.45 -1.72 11.77
C LYS A 314 6.11 -1.96 11.10
N LEU A 315 5.31 -2.81 11.71
CA LEU A 315 3.97 -3.12 11.23
C LEU A 315 3.01 -1.95 11.46
N LYS A 316 2.24 -1.56 10.45
CA LYS A 316 1.21 -0.51 10.53
C LYS A 316 0.16 -0.80 11.61
N SER A 317 -0.10 -2.06 11.92
CA SER A 317 -1.01 -2.49 12.98
C SER A 317 -0.59 -2.06 14.39
N GLY A 318 0.63 -1.55 14.56
CA GLY A 318 1.19 -1.25 15.88
C GLY A 318 1.64 -2.49 16.67
N ALA A 319 1.55 -3.68 16.09
CA ALA A 319 1.91 -4.93 16.78
C ALA A 319 3.41 -5.02 17.12
N GLY A 320 4.27 -4.26 16.41
CA GLY A 320 5.71 -4.21 16.64
C GLY A 320 6.51 -4.33 15.35
N TRP A 321 7.71 -4.91 15.45
CA TRP A 321 8.72 -4.98 14.40
C TRP A 321 8.96 -6.42 13.95
N ILE A 322 9.18 -6.60 12.65
CA ILE A 322 9.54 -7.88 12.02
C ILE A 322 10.85 -7.76 11.26
N SER A 323 11.65 -8.83 11.18
CA SER A 323 12.82 -8.88 10.31
C SER A 323 12.37 -8.95 8.84
N LEU A 324 12.94 -8.08 8.01
CA LEU A 324 12.67 -8.02 6.58
C LEU A 324 13.41 -9.12 5.79
N ASP A 325 14.34 -9.86 6.40
CA ASP A 325 14.97 -11.04 5.78
C ASP A 325 13.97 -12.14 5.47
N TYR A 326 12.83 -12.16 6.17
CA TYR A 326 11.76 -13.13 6.01
C TYR A 326 10.52 -12.54 5.33
N ALA A 327 10.67 -11.39 4.68
CA ALA A 327 9.59 -10.66 4.07
C ALA A 327 9.99 -10.16 2.67
N THR A 328 9.25 -10.56 1.65
CA THR A 328 9.47 -10.11 0.27
C THR A 328 8.71 -8.80 0.05
N LYS A 329 9.41 -7.74 -0.35
CA LYS A 329 8.78 -6.45 -0.71
C LYS A 329 7.96 -6.63 -1.99
N LEU A 330 6.74 -6.10 -1.99
CA LEU A 330 5.80 -6.11 -3.11
C LEU A 330 5.84 -4.80 -3.88
#